data_730967596391bd46d90bf07a0b83a2b2
#
_entry.id   730967596391bd46d90bf07a0b83a2b2
#
_cell.length_a   1.000
_cell.length_b   1.000
_cell.length_c   1.000
_cell.angle_alpha   90.00
_cell.angle_beta   90.00
_cell.angle_gamma   90.00
#
_symmetry.space_group_name_H-M   'P 1'
#
loop_
_entity.id
_entity.type
_entity.pdbx_description
1 polymer ?
#
loop_
_entity_poly.entity_id
_entity_poly.type
_entity_poly.pdbx_seq_one_letter_code
_entity_poly.pdbx_strand_id
1 'polypeptide(L)'
;KESDSLGPKVASQAEHYAKTPQNWYGLWFQGLIPLVYLANGNKIHFKNMLTDPDGDYIELGEMHSPKKMLQLIGKKSEYGALPRIDKKGLRDCQYDAEVNLEKSLKQGKKKALAVLATGSGKTYLACLASYRLLNYTSTKRVLFLVDRNNLARQTETEFSLFDRTENQQPMSSLYQINRLKNKDDIGGDIVISTIQKLFAILTGQTITDDDEDKEDEKFFSFKDTDSNQTVVSLGNDLKLPPDFFLFIIIDECHRSFYGKWQSVLNYFKGATIFGLTATP
;
A
#
# COMPACT_ATOMS: atom_id res chain seq x y z
N LYS A 1 12.70 3.15 37.11
CA LYS A 1 13.52 3.16 38.34
C LYS A 1 14.49 2.01 38.26
N GLU A 2 15.80 2.24 38.48
CA GLU A 2 16.87 1.26 38.29
C GLU A 2 16.76 0.03 39.20
N SER A 3 16.00 0.11 40.27
CA SER A 3 15.84 -0.95 41.28
C SER A 3 14.58 -1.81 41.14
N ASP A 4 13.72 -1.54 40.17
CA ASP A 4 12.45 -2.23 40.05
C ASP A 4 12.67 -3.65 39.45
N SER A 5 12.12 -4.67 40.12
CA SER A 5 12.17 -6.04 39.66
C SER A 5 11.30 -6.23 38.42
N LEU A 6 11.83 -6.91 37.38
CA LEU A 6 11.08 -7.38 36.22
C LEU A 6 10.29 -8.67 36.52
N GLY A 7 9.67 -8.73 37.70
CA GLY A 7 8.97 -9.92 38.21
C GLY A 7 7.62 -10.19 37.52
N PRO A 8 6.93 -11.31 37.93
CA PRO A 8 5.70 -11.79 37.30
C PRO A 8 4.57 -10.76 37.22
N LYS A 9 4.49 -9.85 38.18
CA LYS A 9 3.45 -8.78 38.21
C LYS A 9 3.64 -7.80 37.04
N VAL A 10 4.89 -7.40 36.76
CA VAL A 10 5.22 -6.49 35.63
C VAL A 10 4.99 -7.20 34.31
N ALA A 11 5.38 -8.48 34.21
CA ALA A 11 5.15 -9.31 33.03
C ALA A 11 3.64 -9.44 32.71
N SER A 12 2.84 -9.81 33.70
CA SER A 12 1.38 -9.92 33.54
C SER A 12 0.70 -8.61 33.12
N GLN A 13 1.15 -7.49 33.68
CA GLN A 13 0.62 -6.18 33.29
C GLN A 13 0.99 -5.83 31.82
N ALA A 14 2.22 -6.10 31.39
CA ALA A 14 2.64 -5.85 30.02
C ALA A 14 1.91 -6.73 29.02
N GLU A 15 1.69 -8.02 29.34
CA GLU A 15 0.91 -8.93 28.51
C GLU A 15 -0.58 -8.52 28.44
N HIS A 16 -1.13 -8.02 29.54
CA HIS A 16 -2.49 -7.48 29.53
C HIS A 16 -2.58 -6.31 28.56
N TYR A 17 -1.65 -5.37 28.58
CA TYR A 17 -1.61 -4.27 27.60
C TYR A 17 -1.40 -4.77 26.17
N ALA A 18 -0.58 -5.77 25.96
CA ALA A 18 -0.36 -6.35 24.64
C ALA A 18 -1.60 -7.04 24.05
N LYS A 19 -2.43 -7.63 24.90
CA LYS A 19 -3.67 -8.33 24.53
C LYS A 19 -4.90 -7.42 24.48
N THR A 20 -4.85 -6.24 25.11
CA THR A 20 -5.99 -5.31 25.16
C THR A 20 -5.91 -4.35 23.95
N PRO A 21 -6.83 -4.45 22.98
CA PRO A 21 -6.83 -3.54 21.83
C PRO A 21 -7.08 -2.11 22.31
N GLN A 22 -6.07 -1.29 22.21
CA GLN A 22 -6.21 0.16 22.29
C GLN A 22 -6.76 0.65 20.95
N ASN A 23 -7.44 1.80 20.92
CA ASN A 23 -7.91 2.46 19.67
C ASN A 23 -6.73 2.97 18.83
N TRP A 24 -5.79 2.09 18.53
CA TRP A 24 -4.65 2.37 17.68
C TRP A 24 -5.09 2.25 16.23
N TYR A 25 -4.73 3.20 15.43
CA TYR A 25 -5.00 3.20 14.00
C TYR A 25 -4.33 2.00 13.34
N GLY A 26 -5.17 1.07 12.85
CA GLY A 26 -4.78 -0.17 12.21
C GLY A 26 -4.88 -1.38 13.15
N LEU A 27 -5.65 -2.38 12.73
CA LEU A 27 -5.74 -3.68 13.38
C LEU A 27 -4.49 -4.52 13.05
N TRP A 28 -3.38 -4.13 13.61
CA TRP A 28 -2.14 -4.90 13.52
C TRP A 28 -2.35 -6.21 14.28
N PHE A 29 -2.09 -7.34 13.62
CA PHE A 29 -2.19 -8.65 14.25
C PHE A 29 -3.49 -8.87 15.03
N GLN A 30 -4.63 -8.47 14.48
CA GLN A 30 -5.95 -8.58 15.11
C GLN A 30 -6.04 -7.88 16.49
N GLY A 31 -5.32 -6.79 16.66
CA GLY A 31 -5.30 -6.01 17.89
C GLY A 31 -4.25 -6.46 18.93
N LEU A 32 -3.42 -7.46 18.61
CA LEU A 32 -2.34 -7.90 19.46
C LEU A 32 -1.07 -7.07 19.23
N ILE A 33 -0.41 -6.65 20.31
CA ILE A 33 0.97 -6.12 20.22
C ILE A 33 1.94 -7.30 20.20
N PRO A 34 2.65 -7.53 19.07
CA PRO A 34 3.36 -8.79 18.86
C PRO A 34 4.64 -8.95 19.68
N LEU A 35 5.33 -7.87 20.01
CA LEU A 35 6.61 -7.91 20.71
C LEU A 35 6.51 -7.15 22.03
N VAL A 36 6.80 -7.81 23.13
CA VAL A 36 6.78 -7.22 24.48
C VAL A 36 8.20 -7.14 25.03
N TYR A 37 8.58 -5.97 25.51
CA TYR A 37 9.86 -5.72 26.15
C TYR A 37 9.63 -5.19 27.57
N LEU A 38 10.33 -5.76 28.53
CA LEU A 38 10.41 -5.27 29.90
C LEU A 38 11.84 -4.81 30.16
N ALA A 39 12.02 -3.61 30.63
CA ALA A 39 13.35 -3.08 30.91
C ALA A 39 13.37 -2.24 32.20
N ASN A 40 14.48 -2.34 32.96
CA ASN A 40 14.68 -1.60 34.21
C ASN A 40 16.01 -0.84 34.26
N GLY A 41 16.65 -0.58 33.12
CA GLY A 41 17.95 0.06 33.02
C GLY A 41 19.13 -0.90 33.04
N ASN A 42 19.04 -2.04 33.74
CA ASN A 42 20.10 -3.06 33.84
C ASN A 42 19.80 -4.30 33.00
N LYS A 43 18.55 -4.65 32.86
CA LYS A 43 18.11 -5.85 32.16
C LYS A 43 17.01 -5.54 31.17
N ILE A 44 16.99 -6.30 30.09
CA ILE A 44 15.94 -6.29 29.07
C ILE A 44 15.41 -7.70 28.94
N HIS A 45 14.11 -7.88 29.17
CA HIS A 45 13.41 -9.12 28.92
C HIS A 45 12.50 -8.97 27.73
N PHE A 46 12.42 -9.99 26.90
CA PHE A 46 11.70 -9.99 25.64
C PHE A 46 10.77 -11.19 25.53
N LYS A 47 9.60 -10.99 24.95
CA LYS A 47 8.65 -12.04 24.58
C LYS A 47 8.02 -11.74 23.24
N ASN A 48 7.94 -12.77 22.38
CA ASN A 48 7.22 -12.69 21.11
C ASN A 48 5.83 -13.32 21.25
N MET A 49 4.79 -12.49 21.30
CA MET A 49 3.41 -12.92 21.50
C MET A 49 2.82 -13.64 20.26
N LEU A 50 3.47 -13.59 19.09
CA LEU A 50 3.02 -14.28 17.89
C LEU A 50 3.49 -15.75 17.86
N THR A 51 4.72 -15.99 18.30
CA THR A 51 5.36 -17.31 18.17
C THR A 51 5.33 -18.10 19.45
N ASP A 52 5.30 -17.42 20.59
CA ASP A 52 5.34 -18.06 21.91
C ASP A 52 4.55 -17.23 22.96
N PRO A 53 3.21 -17.16 22.82
CA PRO A 53 2.38 -16.34 23.69
C PRO A 53 2.35 -16.80 25.15
N ASP A 54 2.57 -18.09 25.39
CA ASP A 54 2.51 -18.71 26.72
C ASP A 54 3.91 -19.03 27.29
N GLY A 55 4.97 -18.77 26.53
CA GLY A 55 6.35 -19.01 26.95
C GLY A 55 6.89 -18.00 27.94
N ASP A 56 8.12 -18.22 28.37
CA ASP A 56 8.82 -17.34 29.29
C ASP A 56 9.48 -16.15 28.58
N TYR A 57 9.75 -15.11 29.35
CA TYR A 57 10.54 -13.97 28.87
C TYR A 57 12.02 -14.35 28.73
N ILE A 58 12.65 -13.96 27.63
CA ILE A 58 14.07 -14.20 27.34
C ILE A 58 14.86 -12.95 27.73
N GLU A 59 15.92 -13.06 28.52
CA GLU A 59 16.83 -11.96 28.81
C GLU A 59 17.68 -11.62 27.57
N LEU A 60 17.73 -10.36 27.20
CA LEU A 60 18.51 -9.84 26.08
C LEU A 60 19.68 -9.00 26.59
N GLY A 61 20.82 -9.10 25.90
CA GLY A 61 21.98 -8.22 26.18
C GLY A 61 21.78 -6.79 25.66
N GLU A 62 20.96 -6.63 24.61
CA GLU A 62 20.65 -5.32 24.00
C GLU A 62 19.24 -5.33 23.37
N MET A 63 18.69 -4.15 23.17
CA MET A 63 17.41 -3.98 22.51
C MET A 63 17.48 -4.38 21.04
N HIS A 64 16.50 -5.13 20.55
CA HIS A 64 16.44 -5.45 19.13
C HIS A 64 16.38 -4.19 18.28
N SER A 65 17.15 -4.17 17.18
CA SER A 65 17.03 -3.11 16.18
C SER A 65 15.67 -3.14 15.49
N PRO A 66 15.17 -2.02 14.92
CA PRO A 66 13.93 -2.01 14.17
C PRO A 66 13.86 -3.07 13.07
N LYS A 67 14.97 -3.32 12.37
CA LYS A 67 15.10 -4.38 11.37
C LYS A 67 14.87 -5.77 11.97
N LYS A 68 15.47 -6.04 13.14
CA LYS A 68 15.26 -7.30 13.83
C LYS A 68 13.82 -7.46 14.33
N MET A 69 13.23 -6.39 14.85
CA MET A 69 11.81 -6.40 15.25
C MET A 69 10.89 -6.74 14.08
N LEU A 70 11.10 -6.14 12.90
CA LEU A 70 10.34 -6.46 11.68
C LEU A 70 10.48 -7.93 11.28
N GLN A 71 11.69 -8.50 11.37
CA GLN A 71 11.91 -9.92 11.11
C GLN A 71 11.15 -10.81 12.09
N LEU A 72 11.18 -10.48 13.39
CA LEU A 72 10.52 -11.25 14.44
C LEU A 72 8.99 -11.28 14.31
N ILE A 73 8.40 -10.25 13.76
CA ILE A 73 6.97 -10.21 13.47
C ILE A 73 6.62 -10.73 12.07
N GLY A 74 7.58 -11.29 11.35
CA GLY A 74 7.39 -11.84 10.00
C GLY A 74 7.06 -10.79 8.94
N LYS A 75 7.22 -9.48 9.23
CA LYS A 75 7.04 -8.43 8.24
C LYS A 75 8.32 -8.22 7.45
N LYS A 76 8.15 -8.06 6.15
CA LYS A 76 9.22 -7.60 5.28
C LYS A 76 9.61 -6.16 5.72
N SER A 77 10.88 -5.84 5.57
CA SER A 77 11.37 -4.48 5.84
C SER A 77 10.62 -3.47 4.97
N GLU A 78 10.22 -2.34 5.55
CA GLU A 78 9.83 -1.22 4.71
C GLU A 78 11.03 -0.79 3.86
N TYR A 79 10.83 -0.13 2.80
CA TYR A 79 11.70 0.32 1.71
C TYR A 79 13.24 0.23 1.88
N GLY A 80 13.77 0.11 3.11
CA GLY A 80 15.21 0.06 3.41
C GLY A 80 15.95 -1.18 2.88
N ALA A 81 15.24 -2.30 2.67
CA ALA A 81 15.81 -3.58 2.24
C ALA A 81 15.54 -3.90 0.75
N LEU A 82 15.07 -2.94 -0.03
CA LEU A 82 14.92 -3.14 -1.46
C LEU A 82 16.27 -3.50 -2.10
N PRO A 83 16.37 -4.62 -2.84
CA PRO A 83 17.60 -5.02 -3.50
C PRO A 83 17.95 -4.04 -4.63
N ARG A 84 19.21 -3.99 -5.01
CA ARG A 84 19.65 -3.12 -6.11
C ARG A 84 18.88 -3.47 -7.39
N ILE A 85 18.46 -2.42 -8.12
CA ILE A 85 17.76 -2.59 -9.38
C ILE A 85 18.78 -3.03 -10.45
N ASP A 86 18.50 -4.12 -11.14
CA ASP A 86 19.23 -4.49 -12.35
C ASP A 86 18.75 -3.61 -13.49
N LYS A 87 19.67 -2.90 -14.14
CA LYS A 87 19.38 -2.02 -15.27
C LYS A 87 19.13 -2.78 -16.58
N LYS A 88 19.57 -4.04 -16.68
CA LYS A 88 19.46 -4.82 -17.91
C LYS A 88 17.99 -4.91 -18.36
N GLY A 89 17.72 -4.51 -19.61
CA GLY A 89 16.38 -4.53 -20.20
C GLY A 89 15.44 -3.40 -19.77
N LEU A 90 15.92 -2.44 -18.95
CA LEU A 90 15.20 -1.20 -18.67
C LEU A 90 15.72 -0.08 -19.60
N ARG A 91 14.80 0.79 -20.01
CA ARG A 91 15.19 2.08 -20.60
C ARG A 91 15.79 2.97 -19.51
N ASP A 92 16.70 3.87 -19.86
CA ASP A 92 17.34 4.76 -18.89
C ASP A 92 16.31 5.53 -18.04
N CYS A 93 15.29 6.08 -18.67
CA CYS A 93 14.24 6.82 -17.99
C CYS A 93 13.43 5.96 -17.01
N GLN A 94 13.21 4.68 -17.30
CA GLN A 94 12.52 3.76 -16.39
C GLN A 94 13.41 3.42 -15.19
N TYR A 95 14.68 3.14 -15.44
CA TYR A 95 15.66 2.87 -14.38
C TYR A 95 15.81 4.07 -13.44
N ASP A 96 16.00 5.26 -13.99
CA ASP A 96 16.16 6.48 -13.20
C ASP A 96 14.90 6.81 -12.40
N ALA A 97 13.71 6.62 -12.98
CA ALA A 97 12.44 6.83 -12.31
C ALA A 97 12.27 5.87 -11.13
N GLU A 98 12.55 4.57 -11.31
CA GLU A 98 12.45 3.58 -10.25
C GLU A 98 13.45 3.83 -9.12
N VAL A 99 14.71 4.12 -9.45
CA VAL A 99 15.75 4.48 -8.46
C VAL A 99 15.32 5.69 -7.63
N ASN A 100 14.80 6.73 -8.28
CA ASN A 100 14.37 7.94 -7.59
C ASN A 100 13.08 7.72 -6.78
N LEU A 101 12.15 6.88 -7.25
CA LEU A 101 11.00 6.45 -6.49
C LEU A 101 11.44 5.77 -5.19
N GLU A 102 12.27 4.73 -5.29
CA GLU A 102 12.74 4.00 -4.10
C GLU A 102 13.51 4.89 -3.13
N LYS A 103 14.32 5.83 -3.64
CA LYS A 103 15.00 6.83 -2.82
C LYS A 103 14.00 7.71 -2.08
N SER A 104 12.93 8.14 -2.73
CA SER A 104 11.86 8.94 -2.13
C SER A 104 11.12 8.17 -1.05
N LEU A 105 10.82 6.88 -1.30
CA LEU A 105 10.20 5.99 -0.32
C LEU A 105 11.07 5.77 0.92
N LYS A 106 12.38 5.56 0.72
CA LYS A 106 13.36 5.44 1.82
C LYS A 106 13.45 6.71 2.68
N GLN A 107 13.16 7.88 2.09
CA GLN A 107 13.09 9.16 2.80
C GLN A 107 11.72 9.40 3.47
N GLY A 108 10.81 8.44 3.42
CA GLY A 108 9.46 8.56 4.01
C GLY A 108 8.51 9.48 3.24
N LYS A 109 8.84 9.86 2.01
CA LYS A 109 7.97 10.69 1.17
C LYS A 109 6.72 9.91 0.77
N LYS A 110 5.56 10.52 0.95
CA LYS A 110 4.26 9.91 0.65
C LYS A 110 3.74 10.22 -0.76
N LYS A 111 4.44 11.06 -1.51
CA LYS A 111 4.08 11.41 -2.89
C LYS A 111 5.32 11.44 -3.75
N ALA A 112 5.26 10.79 -4.89
CA ALA A 112 6.28 10.80 -5.93
C ALA A 112 5.62 11.03 -7.30
N LEU A 113 6.32 11.70 -8.20
CA LEU A 113 5.88 11.96 -9.57
C LEU A 113 7.00 11.56 -10.54
N ALA A 114 6.64 10.77 -11.54
CA ALA A 114 7.48 10.50 -12.68
C ALA A 114 6.88 11.12 -13.95
N VAL A 115 7.62 12.04 -14.55
CA VAL A 115 7.27 12.66 -15.84
C VAL A 115 8.04 11.92 -16.92
N LEU A 116 7.33 11.16 -17.75
CA LEU A 116 7.89 10.28 -18.76
C LEU A 116 7.13 10.45 -20.08
N ALA A 117 7.85 10.62 -21.18
CA ALA A 117 7.24 10.78 -22.48
C ALA A 117 6.24 9.66 -22.84
N THR A 118 5.27 9.95 -23.69
CA THR A 118 4.38 8.92 -24.25
C THR A 118 5.20 7.83 -24.93
N GLY A 119 4.84 6.57 -24.75
CA GLY A 119 5.56 5.43 -25.29
C GLY A 119 6.87 5.08 -24.58
N SER A 120 7.22 5.76 -23.47
CA SER A 120 8.41 5.44 -22.67
C SER A 120 8.27 4.17 -21.83
N GLY A 121 7.07 3.58 -21.76
CA GLY A 121 6.76 2.40 -20.97
C GLY A 121 6.40 2.73 -19.53
N LYS A 122 5.53 3.72 -19.30
CA LYS A 122 4.99 4.07 -17.97
C LYS A 122 4.35 2.88 -17.27
N THR A 123 3.53 2.10 -17.99
CA THR A 123 2.88 0.90 -17.44
C THR A 123 3.90 -0.15 -17.02
N TYR A 124 4.96 -0.35 -17.81
CA TYR A 124 6.05 -1.26 -17.44
C TYR A 124 6.76 -0.82 -16.15
N LEU A 125 7.01 0.48 -15.99
CA LEU A 125 7.54 1.04 -14.74
C LEU A 125 6.59 0.79 -13.57
N ALA A 126 5.28 0.94 -13.76
CA ALA A 126 4.29 0.65 -12.73
C ALA A 126 4.28 -0.84 -12.34
N CYS A 127 4.41 -1.76 -13.31
CA CYS A 127 4.55 -3.19 -13.05
C CYS A 127 5.80 -3.46 -12.21
N LEU A 128 6.95 -2.87 -12.58
CA LEU A 128 8.21 -3.02 -11.87
C LEU A 128 8.10 -2.53 -10.42
N ALA A 129 7.61 -1.31 -10.22
CA ALA A 129 7.40 -0.73 -8.89
C ALA A 129 6.47 -1.59 -8.03
N SER A 130 5.34 -2.04 -8.60
CA SER A 130 4.38 -2.89 -7.90
C SER A 130 5.01 -4.23 -7.48
N TYR A 131 5.68 -4.91 -8.39
CA TYR A 131 6.37 -6.16 -8.09
C TYR A 131 7.40 -5.97 -6.97
N ARG A 132 8.25 -4.97 -7.09
CA ARG A 132 9.30 -4.73 -6.10
C ARG A 132 8.75 -4.42 -4.71
N LEU A 133 7.69 -3.62 -4.65
CA LEU A 133 7.04 -3.31 -3.37
C LEU A 133 6.34 -4.53 -2.76
N LEU A 134 5.59 -5.28 -3.54
CA LEU A 134 4.92 -6.49 -3.06
C LEU A 134 5.93 -7.58 -2.65
N ASN A 135 7.02 -7.74 -3.42
CA ASN A 135 7.99 -8.80 -3.17
C ASN A 135 8.96 -8.51 -2.02
N TYR A 136 9.42 -7.25 -1.88
CA TYR A 136 10.51 -6.91 -0.97
C TYR A 136 10.11 -6.06 0.22
N THR A 137 8.86 -5.57 0.30
CA THR A 137 8.41 -4.70 1.39
C THR A 137 7.19 -5.27 2.14
N SER A 138 6.69 -4.52 3.10
CA SER A 138 5.45 -4.86 3.80
C SER A 138 4.19 -4.48 3.03
N THR A 139 4.31 -3.94 1.82
CA THR A 139 3.17 -3.61 0.96
C THR A 139 2.39 -4.87 0.61
N LYS A 140 1.10 -4.91 0.95
CA LYS A 140 0.24 -6.06 0.70
C LYS A 140 -0.60 -5.88 -0.55
N ARG A 141 -0.99 -4.66 -0.87
CA ARG A 141 -1.86 -4.35 -1.99
C ARG A 141 -1.44 -3.07 -2.68
N VAL A 142 -1.53 -3.09 -3.99
CA VAL A 142 -1.29 -1.95 -4.87
C VAL A 142 -2.57 -1.64 -5.60
N LEU A 143 -2.96 -0.37 -5.62
CA LEU A 143 -4.04 0.13 -6.45
C LEU A 143 -3.42 0.86 -7.66
N PHE A 144 -3.81 0.46 -8.86
CA PHE A 144 -3.45 1.15 -10.09
C PHE A 144 -4.68 1.84 -10.67
N LEU A 145 -4.65 3.15 -10.72
CA LEU A 145 -5.75 3.97 -11.24
C LEU A 145 -5.42 4.43 -12.66
N VAL A 146 -6.32 4.11 -13.57
CA VAL A 146 -6.27 4.52 -14.98
C VAL A 146 -7.38 5.52 -15.29
N ASP A 147 -7.19 6.25 -16.38
CA ASP A 147 -8.13 7.27 -16.83
C ASP A 147 -9.40 6.65 -17.46
N ARG A 148 -9.26 5.55 -18.21
CA ARG A 148 -10.34 4.95 -19.01
C ARG A 148 -10.39 3.43 -18.90
N ASN A 149 -11.59 2.88 -19.08
CA ASN A 149 -11.85 1.43 -18.95
C ASN A 149 -11.08 0.57 -19.98
N ASN A 150 -10.94 1.04 -21.23
CA ASN A 150 -10.14 0.32 -22.23
C ASN A 150 -8.65 0.23 -21.81
N LEU A 151 -8.11 1.27 -21.18
CA LEU A 151 -6.76 1.24 -20.62
C LEU A 151 -6.65 0.27 -19.44
N ALA A 152 -7.70 0.12 -18.64
CA ALA A 152 -7.71 -0.85 -17.55
C ALA A 152 -7.54 -2.29 -18.04
N ARG A 153 -8.17 -2.65 -19.16
CA ARG A 153 -8.02 -4.00 -19.79
C ARG A 153 -6.60 -4.24 -20.31
N GLN A 154 -6.05 -3.24 -21.00
CA GLN A 154 -4.68 -3.33 -21.50
C GLN A 154 -3.69 -3.45 -20.34
N THR A 155 -3.85 -2.62 -19.30
CA THR A 155 -3.02 -2.64 -18.09
C THR A 155 -3.09 -3.99 -17.37
N GLU A 156 -4.29 -4.59 -17.23
CA GLU A 156 -4.46 -5.92 -16.64
C GLU A 156 -3.61 -6.97 -17.37
N THR A 157 -3.60 -6.91 -18.71
CA THR A 157 -2.78 -7.80 -19.52
C THR A 157 -1.28 -7.54 -19.33
N GLU A 158 -0.85 -6.28 -19.33
CA GLU A 158 0.55 -5.91 -19.15
C GLU A 158 1.06 -6.33 -17.76
N PHE A 159 0.28 -6.12 -16.70
CA PHE A 159 0.62 -6.59 -15.35
C PHE A 159 0.67 -8.12 -15.29
N SER A 160 -0.28 -8.81 -15.91
CA SER A 160 -0.35 -10.27 -15.88
C SER A 160 0.85 -10.94 -16.58
N LEU A 161 1.30 -10.35 -17.66
CA LEU A 161 2.42 -10.85 -18.47
C LEU A 161 3.79 -10.34 -18.01
N PHE A 162 3.85 -9.40 -17.08
CA PHE A 162 5.12 -8.88 -16.58
C PHE A 162 5.95 -10.00 -15.95
N ASP A 163 7.13 -10.27 -16.50
CA ASP A 163 7.99 -11.42 -16.16
C ASP A 163 9.35 -11.03 -15.55
N ARG A 164 9.56 -9.74 -15.30
CA ARG A 164 10.78 -9.27 -14.62
C ARG A 164 10.72 -9.52 -13.10
N THR A 165 10.46 -10.74 -12.77
CA THR A 165 10.42 -11.30 -11.42
C THR A 165 11.72 -12.06 -11.15
N GLU A 166 12.00 -12.42 -9.89
CA GLU A 166 13.21 -13.16 -9.52
C GLU A 166 13.38 -14.46 -10.33
N ASN A 167 12.28 -15.15 -10.61
CA ASN A 167 12.29 -16.43 -11.30
C ASN A 167 11.86 -16.33 -12.78
N GLN A 168 11.77 -15.10 -13.32
CA GLN A 168 11.27 -14.85 -14.69
C GLN A 168 9.88 -15.46 -14.96
N GLN A 169 9.06 -15.54 -13.92
CA GLN A 169 7.68 -16.02 -14.02
C GLN A 169 6.74 -14.82 -14.24
N PRO A 170 5.64 -14.99 -14.96
CA PRO A 170 4.62 -13.97 -15.09
C PRO A 170 4.11 -13.52 -13.72
N MET A 171 3.88 -12.22 -13.54
CA MET A 171 3.42 -11.65 -12.28
C MET A 171 2.08 -12.26 -11.83
N SER A 172 1.23 -12.65 -12.77
CA SER A 172 -0.04 -13.35 -12.52
C SER A 172 0.11 -14.73 -11.86
N SER A 173 1.29 -15.35 -11.94
CA SER A 173 1.56 -16.62 -11.22
C SER A 173 1.98 -16.39 -9.77
N LEU A 174 2.34 -15.15 -9.39
CA LEU A 174 2.83 -14.79 -8.07
C LEU A 174 1.82 -14.00 -7.25
N TYR A 175 0.98 -13.20 -7.92
CA TYR A 175 0.05 -12.27 -7.31
C TYR A 175 -1.31 -12.32 -7.98
N GLN A 176 -2.36 -12.11 -7.19
CA GLN A 176 -3.71 -11.97 -7.71
C GLN A 176 -3.90 -10.57 -8.29
N ILE A 177 -4.06 -10.49 -9.61
CA ILE A 177 -4.25 -9.24 -10.35
C ILE A 177 -5.72 -9.17 -10.77
N ASN A 178 -6.44 -8.18 -10.25
CA ASN A 178 -7.86 -8.01 -10.51
C ASN A 178 -8.12 -6.67 -11.20
N ARG A 179 -8.85 -6.70 -12.29
CA ARG A 179 -9.53 -5.50 -12.79
C ARG A 179 -10.87 -5.36 -12.06
N LEU A 180 -11.06 -4.22 -11.41
CA LEU A 180 -12.25 -3.94 -10.61
C LEU A 180 -13.49 -3.80 -11.51
N LYS A 181 -14.38 -4.78 -11.48
CA LYS A 181 -15.68 -4.80 -12.16
C LYS A 181 -16.82 -4.68 -11.15
N ASN A 182 -16.65 -5.31 -10.00
CA ASN A 182 -17.61 -5.34 -8.92
C ASN A 182 -16.88 -5.38 -7.56
N LYS A 183 -17.63 -5.41 -6.47
CA LYS A 183 -17.10 -5.39 -5.10
C LYS A 183 -16.13 -6.53 -4.78
N ASP A 184 -16.33 -7.69 -5.37
CA ASP A 184 -15.56 -8.90 -5.04
C ASP A 184 -14.14 -8.85 -5.62
N ASP A 185 -13.95 -8.06 -6.67
CA ASP A 185 -12.65 -7.92 -7.34
C ASP A 185 -11.64 -7.09 -6.52
N ILE A 186 -12.09 -6.40 -5.46
CA ILE A 186 -11.24 -5.46 -4.70
C ILE A 186 -10.17 -6.16 -3.85
N GLY A 187 -10.32 -7.48 -3.62
CA GLY A 187 -9.46 -8.27 -2.73
C GLY A 187 -8.09 -8.66 -3.30
N GLY A 188 -7.79 -8.37 -4.55
CA GLY A 188 -6.51 -8.73 -5.19
C GLY A 188 -5.28 -8.07 -4.57
N ASP A 189 -4.11 -8.63 -4.83
CA ASP A 189 -2.82 -8.02 -4.46
C ASP A 189 -2.54 -6.77 -5.31
N ILE A 190 -2.97 -6.79 -6.57
CA ILE A 190 -2.96 -5.65 -7.48
C ILE A 190 -4.37 -5.45 -7.99
N VAL A 191 -4.92 -4.27 -7.72
CA VAL A 191 -6.26 -3.88 -8.18
C VAL A 191 -6.11 -2.76 -9.21
N ILE A 192 -6.64 -3.00 -10.41
CA ILE A 192 -6.65 -2.05 -11.52
C ILE A 192 -8.06 -1.51 -11.67
N SER A 193 -8.21 -0.20 -11.64
CA SER A 193 -9.54 0.44 -11.71
C SER A 193 -9.48 1.79 -12.41
N THR A 194 -10.62 2.21 -12.94
CA THR A 194 -10.86 3.63 -13.19
C THR A 194 -11.26 4.31 -11.89
N ILE A 195 -11.09 5.62 -11.83
CA ILE A 195 -11.51 6.38 -10.64
C ILE A 195 -13.02 6.35 -10.45
N GLN A 196 -13.77 6.37 -11.55
CA GLN A 196 -15.24 6.35 -11.57
C GLN A 196 -15.75 5.05 -10.95
N LYS A 197 -15.20 3.90 -11.38
CA LYS A 197 -15.58 2.59 -10.87
C LYS A 197 -15.25 2.44 -9.39
N LEU A 198 -14.04 2.83 -8.99
CA LEU A 198 -13.65 2.77 -7.59
C LEU A 198 -14.53 3.69 -6.71
N PHE A 199 -14.80 4.91 -7.16
CA PHE A 199 -15.67 5.84 -6.45
C PHE A 199 -17.09 5.28 -6.30
N ALA A 200 -17.66 4.72 -7.37
CA ALA A 200 -18.98 4.11 -7.34
C ALA A 200 -19.06 2.96 -6.34
N ILE A 201 -18.07 2.05 -6.36
CA ILE A 201 -18.02 0.95 -5.41
C ILE A 201 -17.87 1.44 -3.97
N LEU A 202 -17.03 2.44 -3.72
CA LEU A 202 -16.86 3.03 -2.40
C LEU A 202 -18.11 3.76 -1.89
N THR A 203 -18.95 4.27 -2.79
CA THR A 203 -20.22 4.94 -2.45
C THR A 203 -21.43 4.02 -2.50
N GLY A 204 -21.23 2.71 -2.77
CA GLY A 204 -22.32 1.74 -2.87
C GLY A 204 -23.14 1.85 -4.16
N GLN A 205 -22.62 2.57 -5.16
CA GLN A 205 -23.24 2.70 -6.48
C GLN A 205 -22.81 1.59 -7.42
N THR A 206 -23.64 1.26 -8.39
CA THR A 206 -23.28 0.32 -9.48
C THR A 206 -23.10 1.10 -10.76
N ILE A 207 -21.95 0.96 -11.40
CA ILE A 207 -21.67 1.55 -12.73
C ILE A 207 -21.33 0.41 -13.68
N THR A 208 -21.98 0.40 -14.85
CA THR A 208 -21.63 -0.52 -15.95
C THR A 208 -20.45 0.02 -16.75
N ASP A 209 -19.76 -0.86 -17.51
CA ASP A 209 -18.66 -0.43 -18.37
C ASP A 209 -19.11 0.60 -19.43
N ASP A 210 -20.36 0.48 -19.94
CA ASP A 210 -20.94 1.42 -20.92
C ASP A 210 -21.28 2.79 -20.31
N ASP A 211 -21.59 2.84 -19.01
CA ASP A 211 -21.86 4.08 -18.31
C ASP A 211 -20.57 4.83 -17.95
N GLU A 212 -19.48 4.09 -17.68
CA GLU A 212 -18.15 4.68 -17.46
C GLU A 212 -17.70 5.50 -18.68
N ASP A 213 -17.82 4.90 -19.89
CA ASP A 213 -17.39 5.56 -21.13
C ASP A 213 -18.21 6.83 -21.43
N LYS A 214 -19.48 6.87 -21.01
CA LYS A 214 -20.35 8.05 -21.15
C LYS A 214 -20.12 9.11 -20.06
N GLU A 215 -19.75 8.69 -18.86
CA GLU A 215 -19.42 9.61 -17.76
C GLU A 215 -18.10 10.33 -18.03
N ASP A 216 -17.17 9.73 -18.73
CA ASP A 216 -15.90 10.36 -19.07
C ASP A 216 -16.09 11.63 -19.89
N GLU A 217 -17.06 11.66 -20.84
CA GLU A 217 -17.37 12.85 -21.62
C GLU A 217 -18.01 13.97 -20.78
N LYS A 218 -18.84 13.64 -19.80
CA LYS A 218 -19.48 14.59 -18.89
C LYS A 218 -18.54 15.07 -17.78
N PHE A 219 -17.60 14.24 -17.34
CA PHE A 219 -16.70 14.52 -16.24
C PHE A 219 -15.73 15.67 -16.52
N PHE A 220 -15.34 15.84 -17.79
CA PHE A 220 -14.49 16.96 -18.21
C PHE A 220 -15.29 18.28 -18.39
N SER A 221 -16.62 18.24 -18.39
CA SER A 221 -17.48 19.43 -18.53
C SER A 221 -17.90 20.05 -17.21
N PHE A 222 -17.71 19.37 -16.07
CA PHE A 222 -18.00 19.93 -14.75
C PHE A 222 -16.83 20.80 -14.25
N LYS A 223 -16.81 22.06 -14.71
CA LYS A 223 -16.14 23.13 -13.99
C LYS A 223 -16.89 23.36 -12.67
N ASP A 224 -16.14 23.20 -11.59
CA ASP A 224 -16.39 23.72 -10.23
C ASP A 224 -17.76 24.39 -9.97
N THR A 225 -18.72 23.63 -9.46
CA THR A 225 -19.84 24.22 -8.77
C THR A 225 -20.28 23.48 -7.52
N ASP A 226 -19.44 22.65 -6.88
CA ASP A 226 -19.72 22.22 -5.52
C ASP A 226 -18.48 21.64 -4.82
N SER A 227 -17.51 22.51 -4.55
CA SER A 227 -16.38 22.21 -3.64
C SER A 227 -16.80 22.08 -2.17
N ASN A 228 -18.09 22.20 -1.86
CA ASN A 228 -18.66 22.08 -0.52
C ASN A 228 -19.56 20.85 -0.33
N GLN A 229 -19.71 19.96 -1.30
CA GLN A 229 -20.29 18.67 -0.99
C GLN A 229 -19.25 17.86 -0.21
N THR A 230 -19.33 18.05 1.08
CA THR A 230 -19.08 17.13 2.18
C THR A 230 -18.44 15.83 1.70
N VAL A 231 -17.32 15.51 2.28
CA VAL A 231 -16.85 14.14 2.48
C VAL A 231 -18.07 13.27 2.74
N VAL A 232 -18.70 12.82 1.68
CA VAL A 232 -19.76 11.81 1.77
C VAL A 232 -19.07 10.67 2.49
N SER A 233 -19.62 10.25 3.60
CA SER A 233 -19.24 9.02 4.26
C SER A 233 -19.25 7.96 3.16
N LEU A 234 -18.08 7.63 2.64
CA LEU A 234 -17.91 6.64 1.59
C LEU A 234 -18.57 5.38 2.11
N GLY A 235 -19.59 4.92 1.44
CA GLY A 235 -20.72 4.11 1.87
C GLY A 235 -20.42 3.03 2.90
N ASN A 236 -21.29 2.93 3.87
CA ASN A 236 -21.23 1.96 4.97
C ASN A 236 -21.24 0.49 4.54
N ASP A 237 -21.47 0.19 3.25
CA ASP A 237 -21.64 -1.19 2.77
C ASP A 237 -20.33 -1.88 2.38
N LEU A 238 -19.29 -1.13 1.98
CA LEU A 238 -17.96 -1.65 1.77
C LEU A 238 -17.06 -1.15 2.89
N LYS A 239 -16.88 -1.95 3.92
CA LYS A 239 -15.98 -1.65 5.05
C LYS A 239 -14.51 -1.82 4.65
N LEU A 240 -14.06 -1.11 3.61
CA LEU A 240 -12.65 -1.02 3.31
C LEU A 240 -11.99 -0.11 4.33
N PRO A 241 -10.99 -0.56 5.07
CA PRO A 241 -10.26 0.33 5.95
C PRO A 241 -9.44 1.35 5.13
N PRO A 242 -9.19 2.58 5.65
CA PRO A 242 -8.42 3.61 4.96
C PRO A 242 -6.98 3.19 4.60
N ASP A 243 -6.46 2.16 5.24
CA ASP A 243 -5.15 1.56 5.02
C ASP A 243 -5.20 0.28 4.16
N PHE A 244 -6.32 0.03 3.47
CA PHE A 244 -6.47 -1.15 2.61
C PHE A 244 -5.46 -1.17 1.47
N PHE A 245 -5.26 -0.02 0.81
CA PHE A 245 -4.19 0.19 -0.15
C PHE A 245 -3.10 1.05 0.48
N LEU A 246 -1.88 0.53 0.52
CA LEU A 246 -0.72 1.25 1.04
C LEU A 246 0.08 1.96 -0.05
N PHE A 247 -0.12 1.57 -1.30
CA PHE A 247 0.51 2.16 -2.46
C PHE A 247 -0.49 2.33 -3.60
N ILE A 248 -0.59 3.55 -4.11
CA ILE A 248 -1.51 3.92 -5.18
C ILE A 248 -0.71 4.49 -6.33
N ILE A 249 -0.80 3.88 -7.49
CA ILE A 249 -0.22 4.39 -8.73
C ILE A 249 -1.33 5.05 -9.55
N ILE A 250 -1.07 6.22 -10.09
CA ILE A 250 -2.03 6.98 -10.89
C ILE A 250 -1.43 7.25 -12.26
N ASP A 251 -2.03 6.65 -13.27
CA ASP A 251 -1.67 6.97 -14.66
C ASP A 251 -2.33 8.27 -15.09
N GLU A 252 -1.64 9.05 -15.92
CA GLU A 252 -2.03 10.40 -16.37
C GLU A 252 -2.49 11.30 -15.21
N CYS A 253 -1.68 11.32 -14.14
CA CYS A 253 -2.02 11.94 -12.86
C CYS A 253 -2.28 13.46 -12.94
N HIS A 254 -1.91 14.14 -14.01
CA HIS A 254 -2.27 15.54 -14.25
C HIS A 254 -3.79 15.78 -14.26
N ARG A 255 -4.59 14.72 -14.49
CA ARG A 255 -6.06 14.75 -14.44
C ARG A 255 -6.63 14.53 -13.04
N SER A 256 -5.82 14.12 -12.07
CA SER A 256 -6.24 13.69 -10.74
C SER A 256 -6.47 14.80 -9.71
N PHE A 257 -6.37 16.06 -10.11
CA PHE A 257 -6.41 17.18 -9.16
C PHE A 257 -7.81 17.62 -8.72
N TYR A 258 -8.91 17.09 -9.29
CA TYR A 258 -10.26 17.60 -9.08
C TYR A 258 -11.29 16.52 -8.72
N GLY A 259 -12.32 16.91 -7.95
CA GLY A 259 -13.56 16.16 -7.74
C GLY A 259 -13.42 14.79 -7.09
N LYS A 260 -13.94 13.75 -7.74
CA LYS A 260 -13.99 12.35 -7.26
C LYS A 260 -12.57 11.81 -6.93
N TRP A 261 -11.52 12.23 -7.66
CA TRP A 261 -10.14 11.87 -7.40
C TRP A 261 -9.69 12.26 -5.99
N GLN A 262 -9.93 13.51 -5.62
CA GLN A 262 -9.57 14.00 -4.30
C GLN A 262 -10.28 13.24 -3.18
N SER A 263 -11.57 12.93 -3.36
CA SER A 263 -12.34 12.19 -2.38
C SER A 263 -11.76 10.80 -2.14
N VAL A 264 -11.41 10.06 -3.21
CA VAL A 264 -10.80 8.73 -3.12
C VAL A 264 -9.39 8.79 -2.50
N LEU A 265 -8.56 9.73 -2.94
CA LEU A 265 -7.20 9.87 -2.40
C LEU A 265 -7.20 10.32 -0.94
N ASN A 266 -8.16 11.17 -0.53
CA ASN A 266 -8.34 11.57 0.87
C ASN A 266 -8.86 10.42 1.74
N TYR A 267 -9.63 9.50 1.18
CA TYR A 267 -10.04 8.29 1.90
C TYR A 267 -8.83 7.42 2.23
N PHE A 268 -7.94 7.18 1.27
CA PHE A 268 -6.71 6.41 1.46
C PHE A 268 -5.51 7.30 1.84
N LYS A 269 -5.71 8.32 2.68
CA LYS A 269 -4.69 9.32 3.06
C LYS A 269 -3.39 8.75 3.64
N GLY A 270 -3.42 7.51 4.12
CA GLY A 270 -2.23 6.78 4.61
C GLY A 270 -1.36 6.19 3.50
N ALA A 271 -1.91 6.06 2.28
CA ALA A 271 -1.21 5.47 1.16
C ALA A 271 -0.07 6.37 0.64
N THR A 272 0.93 5.73 0.08
CA THR A 272 1.93 6.42 -0.75
C THR A 272 1.41 6.51 -2.18
N ILE A 273 1.47 7.70 -2.77
CA ILE A 273 0.95 7.98 -4.11
C ILE A 273 2.11 8.12 -5.09
N PHE A 274 2.08 7.38 -6.18
CA PHE A 274 3.02 7.47 -7.28
C PHE A 274 2.29 7.91 -8.55
N GLY A 275 2.45 9.15 -8.95
CA GLY A 275 1.91 9.72 -10.17
C GLY A 275 2.79 9.44 -11.37
N LEU A 276 2.17 9.03 -12.48
CA LEU A 276 2.77 8.87 -13.80
C LEU A 276 2.11 9.86 -14.76
N THR A 277 2.87 10.57 -15.54
CA THR A 277 2.33 11.49 -16.56
C THR A 277 3.32 11.74 -17.69
N ALA A 278 2.82 12.10 -18.86
CA ALA A 278 3.64 12.61 -19.97
C ALA A 278 3.81 14.12 -19.91
N THR A 279 2.93 14.82 -19.21
CA THR A 279 2.94 16.28 -19.07
C THR A 279 3.08 16.65 -17.60
N PRO A 280 4.03 17.54 -17.24
CA PRO A 280 4.23 18.00 -15.87
C PRO A 280 3.05 18.82 -15.34
#